data_6282b22d0c827c2e617a0407500b0df3
#
_entry.id   6282b22d0c827c2e617a0407500b0df3
#
_cell.length_a   1.000
_cell.length_b   1.000
_cell.length_c   1.000
_cell.angle_alpha   90.00
_cell.angle_beta   90.00
_cell.angle_gamma   90.00
#
_symmetry.space_group_name_H-M   'P 1'
#
loop_
_entity.id
_entity.type
_entity.pdbx_description
1 polymer ?
#
loop_
_entity_poly.entity_id
_entity_poly.type
_entity_poly.pdbx_seq_one_letter_code
_entity_poly.pdbx_strand_id
1 'polypeptide(L)'
;YVTLYSTLPDLKSSAVQLGFRLTLSAGKKYSSSPSHIRINGYSFTTPYPDEAASYYYEIFATRNENGYVSASLYCNRSLVGNTSFYVPDDRTDKIQVSIGSGDNIFSSGASGTLMLGDMYCGTVAYGKNNSAEPALLGSIEVRYSPVTAFTGGSAKNSLNKDIVTGLNTSDSEAGYLMLSPSLNAAQATFGAVDNSNSDVVAVMASVTYRGADAPNNRLAWKVKNGSHAGATITENGVQSDTNSWTTVSQSFMTQPGGNTPFAKGELTFTAELFNQARSATE
;
A
#
# COMPACT_ATOMS: atom_id res chain seq x y z
N TYR A 1 -17.25 10.47 7.45
CA TYR A 1 -16.58 9.16 7.53
C TYR A 1 -15.57 9.05 6.39
N VAL A 2 -14.35 8.67 6.71
CA VAL A 2 -13.43 8.08 5.73
C VAL A 2 -13.52 6.57 5.95
N THR A 3 -13.90 5.84 4.92
CA THR A 3 -13.94 4.38 4.96
C THR A 3 -12.77 3.84 4.18
N LEU A 4 -11.94 3.07 4.86
CA LEU A 4 -10.86 2.32 4.23
C LEU A 4 -11.42 0.93 3.90
N TYR A 5 -11.58 0.65 2.61
CA TYR A 5 -11.86 -0.71 2.17
C TYR A 5 -10.54 -1.41 1.92
N SER A 6 -10.39 -2.56 2.52
CA SER A 6 -9.37 -3.50 2.13
C SER A 6 -10.05 -4.80 1.72
N THR A 7 -9.79 -5.26 0.51
CA THR A 7 -9.95 -6.67 0.17
C THR A 7 -8.80 -7.39 0.87
N LEU A 8 -9.02 -7.76 2.11
CA LEU A 8 -8.01 -8.45 2.89
C LEU A 8 -8.00 -9.93 2.54
N PRO A 9 -6.84 -10.57 2.68
CA PRO A 9 -6.77 -12.01 2.66
C PRO A 9 -7.76 -12.60 3.68
N ASP A 10 -8.24 -13.75 3.37
CA ASP A 10 -9.22 -14.48 4.17
C ASP A 10 -8.77 -14.55 5.64
N LEU A 11 -9.54 -13.91 6.52
CA LEU A 11 -9.34 -14.00 7.97
C LEU A 11 -9.40 -15.44 8.52
N LYS A 12 -9.84 -16.41 7.72
CA LYS A 12 -9.78 -17.84 8.07
C LYS A 12 -8.36 -18.38 8.02
N SER A 13 -7.52 -17.83 7.14
CA SER A 13 -6.16 -18.33 6.91
C SER A 13 -5.07 -17.51 7.60
N SER A 14 -5.37 -16.27 7.95
CA SER A 14 -4.40 -15.36 8.58
C SER A 14 -5.05 -14.25 9.38
N ALA A 15 -4.35 -13.76 10.40
CA ALA A 15 -4.70 -12.52 11.07
C ALA A 15 -4.37 -11.33 10.16
N VAL A 16 -5.07 -10.23 10.38
CA VAL A 16 -4.89 -9.00 9.63
C VAL A 16 -4.36 -7.91 10.55
N GLN A 17 -3.37 -7.19 10.06
CA GLN A 17 -2.84 -6.02 10.73
C GLN A 17 -2.90 -4.82 9.78
N LEU A 18 -3.48 -3.73 10.25
CA LEU A 18 -3.62 -2.47 9.53
C LEU A 18 -3.07 -1.35 10.41
N GLY A 19 -2.17 -0.54 9.87
CA GLY A 19 -1.66 0.65 10.54
C GLY A 19 -1.96 1.92 9.76
N PHE A 20 -2.14 3.02 10.46
CA PHE A 20 -2.36 4.34 9.87
C PHE A 20 -2.03 5.47 10.86
N ARG A 21 -1.60 6.59 10.31
CA ARG A 21 -1.41 7.83 11.05
C ARG A 21 -2.65 8.71 10.97
N LEU A 22 -3.12 9.18 12.11
CA LEU A 22 -4.11 10.26 12.19
C LEU A 22 -3.44 11.51 12.73
N THR A 23 -3.54 12.59 11.98
CA THR A 23 -3.06 13.91 12.38
C THR A 23 -4.23 14.88 12.37
N LEU A 24 -4.40 15.60 13.46
CA LEU A 24 -5.38 16.66 13.57
C LEU A 24 -4.69 18.00 13.43
N SER A 25 -5.22 18.87 12.56
CA SER A 25 -4.78 20.26 12.49
C SER A 25 -5.23 21.03 13.72
N ALA A 26 -4.39 21.96 14.16
CA ALA A 26 -4.61 22.81 15.32
C ALA A 26 -5.99 23.49 15.29
N GLY A 27 -6.59 23.64 16.43
CA GLY A 27 -7.61 24.62 16.70
C GLY A 27 -8.83 24.24 17.49
N LYS A 28 -9.15 22.97 17.80
CA LYS A 28 -10.32 22.72 18.68
C LYS A 28 -10.43 21.32 19.25
N LYS A 29 -10.90 21.25 20.49
CA LYS A 29 -11.21 20.04 21.22
C LYS A 29 -12.31 19.23 20.52
N TYR A 30 -12.12 17.93 20.52
CA TYR A 30 -13.17 16.98 20.18
C TYR A 30 -14.35 17.05 21.15
N SER A 31 -15.51 16.70 20.62
CA SER A 31 -16.63 16.39 21.52
C SER A 31 -16.23 15.18 22.37
N SER A 32 -16.71 15.14 23.60
CA SER A 32 -16.51 14.03 24.53
C SER A 32 -17.17 12.70 24.10
N SER A 33 -17.64 12.60 22.86
CA SER A 33 -18.27 11.38 22.33
C SER A 33 -17.19 10.35 21.97
N PRO A 34 -17.18 9.20 22.64
CA PRO A 34 -16.25 8.15 22.35
C PRO A 34 -16.56 7.51 20.99
N SER A 35 -15.53 6.97 20.36
CA SER A 35 -15.57 6.03 19.27
C SER A 35 -15.67 6.58 17.85
N HIS A 36 -14.51 6.82 17.32
CA HIS A 36 -14.40 7.27 15.94
C HIS A 36 -13.58 6.34 15.04
N ILE A 37 -13.00 5.30 15.61
CA ILE A 37 -12.39 4.20 14.84
C ILE A 37 -13.31 2.99 14.99
N ARG A 38 -13.74 2.43 13.85
CA ARG A 38 -14.65 1.28 13.82
C ARG A 38 -14.08 0.23 12.87
N ILE A 39 -14.31 -1.02 13.22
CA ILE A 39 -14.07 -2.17 12.36
C ILE A 39 -15.39 -2.87 12.08
N ASN A 40 -15.78 -3.01 10.82
CA ASN A 40 -17.06 -3.55 10.39
C ASN A 40 -18.28 -2.96 11.13
N GLY A 41 -18.23 -1.64 11.41
CA GLY A 41 -19.27 -0.93 12.15
C GLY A 41 -19.15 -1.01 13.68
N TYR A 42 -18.29 -1.87 14.22
CA TYR A 42 -18.06 -2.00 15.65
C TYR A 42 -17.01 -1.01 16.12
N SER A 43 -17.33 -0.28 17.18
CA SER A 43 -16.51 0.82 17.66
C SER A 43 -15.42 0.36 18.63
N PHE A 44 -14.24 0.96 18.50
CA PHE A 44 -13.27 0.97 19.58
C PHE A 44 -13.51 2.20 20.46
N THR A 45 -13.53 2.01 21.76
CA THR A 45 -13.59 3.11 22.71
C THR A 45 -12.18 3.68 22.84
N THR A 46 -11.90 4.78 22.13
CA THR A 46 -10.57 5.39 22.16
C THR A 46 -10.63 6.88 22.40
N PRO A 47 -9.71 7.44 23.18
CA PRO A 47 -9.48 8.86 23.14
C PRO A 47 -8.87 9.23 21.77
N TYR A 48 -9.34 10.32 21.21
CA TYR A 48 -8.65 10.97 20.08
C TYR A 48 -7.39 11.68 20.54
N PRO A 49 -6.50 11.95 19.58
CA PRO A 49 -5.43 12.88 19.84
C PRO A 49 -5.99 14.21 20.35
N ASP A 50 -5.35 14.74 21.36
CA ASP A 50 -5.53 16.12 21.75
C ASP A 50 -5.11 17.07 20.62
N GLU A 51 -5.53 18.33 20.71
CA GLU A 51 -5.30 19.35 19.69
C GLU A 51 -3.89 19.31 19.07
N ALA A 52 -3.83 19.38 17.75
CA ALA A 52 -2.60 19.45 16.96
C ALA A 52 -1.63 18.26 17.12
N ALA A 53 -2.11 17.12 17.53
CA ALA A 53 -1.29 15.93 17.71
C ALA A 53 -1.43 14.94 16.55
N SER A 54 -0.39 14.14 16.37
CA SER A 54 -0.33 13.04 15.42
C SER A 54 -0.14 11.72 16.17
N TYR A 55 -1.03 10.77 15.92
CA TYR A 55 -0.98 9.46 16.56
C TYR A 55 -0.93 8.37 15.52
N TYR A 56 -0.17 7.32 15.82
CA TYR A 56 -0.11 6.14 14.99
C TYR A 56 -0.97 5.04 15.59
N TYR A 57 -1.95 4.59 14.84
CA TYR A 57 -2.87 3.53 15.23
C TYR A 57 -2.59 2.26 14.47
N GLU A 58 -2.73 1.12 15.15
CA GLU A 58 -2.63 -0.20 14.55
C GLU A 58 -3.81 -1.05 15.01
N ILE A 59 -4.50 -1.66 14.05
CA ILE A 59 -5.58 -2.60 14.31
C ILE A 59 -5.05 -3.99 14.01
N PHE A 60 -5.17 -4.90 14.95
CA PHE A 60 -4.89 -6.31 14.77
C PHE A 60 -6.17 -7.11 14.94
N ALA A 61 -6.56 -7.87 13.93
CA ALA A 61 -7.78 -8.65 13.91
C ALA A 61 -7.49 -10.13 13.65
N THR A 62 -8.08 -10.98 14.48
CA THR A 62 -8.04 -12.44 14.35
C THR A 62 -9.46 -12.98 14.24
N ARG A 63 -9.63 -14.15 13.62
CA ARG A 63 -10.89 -14.84 13.56
C ARG A 63 -10.75 -16.27 14.09
N ASN A 64 -11.63 -16.66 15.00
CA ASN A 64 -11.67 -18.04 15.47
C ASN A 64 -12.50 -18.94 14.55
N GLU A 65 -12.45 -20.24 14.81
CA GLU A 65 -13.16 -21.27 14.04
C GLU A 65 -14.70 -21.10 14.05
N ASN A 66 -15.25 -20.46 15.07
CA ASN A 66 -16.69 -20.21 15.21
C ASN A 66 -17.14 -18.91 14.51
N GLY A 67 -16.28 -18.25 13.76
CA GLY A 67 -16.62 -17.03 13.01
C GLY A 67 -16.56 -15.74 13.81
N TYR A 68 -16.14 -15.77 15.07
CA TYR A 68 -15.96 -14.55 15.84
C TYR A 68 -14.62 -13.88 15.51
N VAL A 69 -14.68 -12.62 15.20
CA VAL A 69 -13.51 -11.75 15.02
C VAL A 69 -13.24 -11.03 16.33
N SER A 70 -12.02 -11.15 16.80
CA SER A 70 -11.46 -10.33 17.89
C SER A 70 -10.54 -9.30 17.29
N ALA A 71 -10.79 -8.02 17.54
CA ALA A 71 -9.99 -6.92 17.06
C ALA A 71 -9.46 -6.06 18.21
N SER A 72 -8.16 -5.80 18.17
CA SER A 72 -7.44 -4.97 19.12
C SER A 72 -6.95 -3.70 18.45
N LEU A 73 -7.12 -2.56 19.08
CA LEU A 73 -6.62 -1.28 18.63
C LEU A 73 -5.46 -0.84 19.52
N TYR A 74 -4.36 -0.52 18.90
CA TYR A 74 -3.17 0.01 19.54
C TYR A 74 -2.95 1.47 19.10
N CYS A 75 -2.47 2.29 20.01
CA CYS A 75 -2.01 3.65 19.76
C CYS A 75 -0.56 3.77 20.22
N ASN A 76 0.35 4.09 19.30
CA ASN A 76 1.79 4.15 19.57
C ASN A 76 2.29 2.88 20.31
N ARG A 77 1.88 1.70 19.84
CA ARG A 77 2.15 0.35 20.38
C ARG A 77 1.46 0.02 21.71
N SER A 78 0.70 0.91 22.30
CA SER A 78 -0.05 0.64 23.53
C SER A 78 -1.47 0.21 23.20
N LEU A 79 -1.95 -0.88 23.80
CA LEU A 79 -3.33 -1.34 23.62
C LEU A 79 -4.28 -0.28 24.21
N VAL A 80 -5.19 0.21 23.39
CA VAL A 80 -6.15 1.25 23.79
C VAL A 80 -7.61 0.82 23.67
N GLY A 81 -7.89 -0.28 22.99
CA GLY A 81 -9.25 -0.79 22.90
C GLY A 81 -9.34 -2.17 22.26
N ASN A 82 -10.40 -2.89 22.60
CA ASN A 82 -10.75 -4.17 22.03
C ASN A 82 -12.22 -4.18 21.63
N THR A 83 -12.53 -4.94 20.59
CA THR A 83 -13.90 -5.25 20.21
C THR A 83 -13.97 -6.68 19.65
N SER A 84 -15.15 -7.29 19.73
CA SER A 84 -15.39 -8.57 19.08
C SER A 84 -16.76 -8.57 18.42
N PHE A 85 -16.86 -9.28 17.30
CA PHE A 85 -18.11 -9.38 16.55
C PHE A 85 -18.13 -10.68 15.73
N TYR A 86 -19.32 -11.09 15.36
CA TYR A 86 -19.51 -12.27 14.52
C TYR A 86 -19.48 -11.88 13.04
N VAL A 87 -18.73 -12.63 12.22
CA VAL A 87 -18.69 -12.49 10.76
C VAL A 87 -19.11 -13.83 10.16
N PRO A 88 -20.27 -13.90 9.46
CA PRO A 88 -20.69 -15.09 8.75
C PRO A 88 -19.65 -15.53 7.72
N ASP A 89 -19.64 -16.83 7.41
CA ASP A 89 -18.67 -17.42 6.49
C ASP A 89 -18.73 -16.88 5.06
N ASP A 90 -19.89 -16.39 4.65
CA ASP A 90 -20.13 -15.79 3.35
C ASP A 90 -19.65 -14.32 3.23
N ARG A 91 -19.18 -13.70 4.33
CA ARG A 91 -18.74 -12.30 4.40
C ARG A 91 -17.32 -12.11 4.90
N THR A 92 -16.50 -13.13 4.83
CA THR A 92 -15.15 -13.13 5.47
C THR A 92 -14.08 -12.41 4.70
N ASP A 93 -14.35 -11.97 3.49
CA ASP A 93 -13.35 -11.43 2.55
C ASP A 93 -13.12 -9.92 2.67
N LYS A 94 -13.83 -9.22 3.56
CA LYS A 94 -13.75 -7.76 3.67
C LYS A 94 -13.72 -7.30 5.11
N ILE A 95 -12.64 -6.65 5.50
CA ILE A 95 -12.59 -5.81 6.70
C ILE A 95 -12.77 -4.37 6.27
N GLN A 96 -13.74 -3.71 6.88
CA GLN A 96 -13.98 -2.30 6.72
C GLN A 96 -13.51 -1.57 7.98
N VAL A 97 -12.55 -0.67 7.83
CA VAL A 97 -12.18 0.27 8.88
C VAL A 97 -12.76 1.63 8.53
N SER A 98 -13.53 2.18 9.46
CA SER A 98 -14.13 3.51 9.32
C SER A 98 -13.56 4.44 10.38
N ILE A 99 -13.18 5.64 9.97
CA ILE A 99 -12.65 6.69 10.83
C ILE A 99 -13.61 7.87 10.77
N GLY A 100 -14.08 8.32 11.92
CA GLY A 100 -15.05 9.39 12.03
C GLY A 100 -16.34 8.97 12.72
N SER A 101 -17.17 9.91 13.10
CA SER A 101 -18.48 9.67 13.70
C SER A 101 -19.60 10.25 12.86
N GLY A 102 -20.82 9.71 12.98
CA GLY A 102 -22.03 10.32 12.42
C GLY A 102 -22.36 11.67 13.06
N ASP A 103 -21.90 11.85 14.27
CA ASP A 103 -21.95 13.11 14.99
C ASP A 103 -20.64 13.84 14.77
N ASN A 104 -20.68 15.15 14.59
CA ASN A 104 -19.53 15.98 14.24
C ASN A 104 -18.27 15.60 15.02
N ILE A 105 -17.20 15.23 14.29
CA ILE A 105 -15.87 15.03 14.88
C ILE A 105 -15.42 16.28 15.62
N PHE A 106 -15.89 17.42 15.18
CA PHE A 106 -15.63 18.71 15.77
C PHE A 106 -16.84 19.16 16.60
N SER A 107 -16.58 19.74 17.77
CA SER A 107 -17.62 20.38 18.56
C SER A 107 -18.35 21.45 17.72
N SER A 108 -19.63 21.69 18.00
CA SER A 108 -20.47 22.66 17.31
C SER A 108 -19.74 24.01 17.11
N GLY A 109 -19.62 24.44 15.83
CA GLY A 109 -18.91 25.66 15.47
C GLY A 109 -17.38 25.53 15.31
N ALA A 110 -16.82 24.34 15.43
CA ALA A 110 -15.43 24.09 15.20
C ALA A 110 -15.16 23.57 13.78
N SER A 111 -14.07 24.00 13.17
CA SER A 111 -13.56 23.47 11.91
C SER A 111 -12.12 22.99 12.12
N GLY A 112 -11.75 21.93 11.43
CA GLY A 112 -10.41 21.39 11.46
C GLY A 112 -10.21 20.39 10.32
N THR A 113 -8.98 19.97 10.14
CA THR A 113 -8.63 18.96 9.12
C THR A 113 -8.12 17.71 9.81
N LEU A 114 -8.74 16.58 9.48
CA LEU A 114 -8.22 15.27 9.84
C LEU A 114 -7.43 14.74 8.63
N MET A 115 -6.15 14.52 8.84
CA MET A 115 -5.27 13.92 7.83
C MET A 115 -5.03 12.47 8.16
N LEU A 116 -5.17 11.62 7.16
CA LEU A 116 -4.87 10.20 7.21
C LEU A 116 -3.66 9.93 6.33
N GLY A 117 -2.66 9.25 6.87
CA GLY A 117 -1.43 8.94 6.15
C GLY A 117 -0.70 7.73 6.69
N ASP A 118 0.46 7.46 6.12
CA ASP A 118 1.39 6.40 6.54
C ASP A 118 0.69 5.06 6.77
N MET A 119 -0.12 4.65 5.79
CA MET A 119 -0.95 3.45 5.92
C MET A 119 -0.19 2.21 5.46
N TYR A 120 -0.37 1.12 6.20
CA TYR A 120 -0.02 -0.22 5.76
C TYR A 120 -1.13 -1.21 6.05
N CYS A 121 -1.15 -2.29 5.31
CA CYS A 121 -1.96 -3.46 5.58
C CYS A 121 -1.13 -4.71 5.32
N GLY A 122 -1.18 -5.64 6.23
CA GLY A 122 -0.46 -6.91 6.13
C GLY A 122 -1.22 -8.03 6.79
N THR A 123 -0.68 -9.23 6.63
CA THR A 123 -1.19 -10.44 7.25
C THR A 123 -0.15 -11.07 8.14
N VAL A 124 -0.63 -11.68 9.22
CA VAL A 124 0.18 -12.50 10.12
C VAL A 124 -0.37 -13.92 10.06
N ALA A 125 0.48 -14.88 9.68
CA ALA A 125 0.07 -16.27 9.61
C ALA A 125 -0.41 -16.77 10.98
N TYR A 126 -1.47 -17.56 10.99
CA TYR A 126 -1.89 -18.25 12.21
C TYR A 126 -0.88 -19.33 12.58
N GLY A 127 -0.53 -19.36 13.84
CA GLY A 127 0.20 -20.46 14.48
C GLY A 127 -0.73 -21.64 14.77
N LYS A 128 -0.28 -22.55 15.65
CA LYS A 128 -1.11 -23.65 16.16
C LYS A 128 -2.34 -23.10 16.88
N ASN A 129 -3.51 -23.72 16.67
CA ASN A 129 -4.80 -23.32 17.26
C ASN A 129 -5.29 -21.93 16.81
N ASN A 130 -5.02 -21.55 15.58
CA ASN A 130 -5.40 -20.24 15.02
C ASN A 130 -4.97 -19.05 15.90
N SER A 131 -3.86 -19.21 16.64
CA SER A 131 -3.29 -18.12 17.39
C SER A 131 -2.37 -17.28 16.50
N ALA A 132 -2.43 -15.97 16.66
CA ALA A 132 -1.48 -15.05 16.07
C ALA A 132 -1.24 -13.90 17.05
N GLU A 133 0.00 -13.45 17.12
CA GLU A 133 0.39 -12.31 17.91
C GLU A 133 0.58 -11.09 17.01
N PRO A 134 0.22 -9.88 17.46
CA PRO A 134 0.40 -8.68 16.68
C PRO A 134 1.89 -8.38 16.46
N ALA A 135 2.26 -8.18 15.21
CA ALA A 135 3.61 -7.75 14.81
C ALA A 135 3.65 -6.22 14.68
N LEU A 136 3.37 -5.50 15.78
CA LEU A 136 3.25 -4.05 15.78
C LEU A 136 4.51 -3.37 15.25
N LEU A 137 4.36 -2.66 14.14
CA LEU A 137 5.45 -1.90 13.51
C LEU A 137 5.69 -0.56 14.24
N GLY A 138 4.65 -0.06 14.91
CA GLY A 138 4.67 1.25 15.54
C GLY A 138 4.56 2.36 14.50
N SER A 139 5.06 3.54 14.84
CA SER A 139 5.02 4.68 13.93
C SER A 139 5.89 4.42 12.71
N ILE A 140 5.27 4.20 11.56
CA ILE A 140 5.95 4.11 10.27
C ILE A 140 5.80 5.44 9.49
N GLU A 141 6.65 5.61 8.51
CA GLU A 141 6.58 6.67 7.51
C GLU A 141 6.56 6.02 6.13
N VAL A 142 5.62 6.43 5.29
CA VAL A 142 5.57 6.01 3.89
C VAL A 142 6.24 7.10 3.05
N ARG A 143 7.32 6.73 2.37
CA ARG A 143 8.06 7.62 1.48
C ARG A 143 7.83 7.23 0.03
N TYR A 144 7.50 8.21 -0.77
CA TYR A 144 7.42 8.05 -2.22
C TYR A 144 8.79 8.36 -2.84
N SER A 145 9.27 7.44 -3.67
CA SER A 145 10.50 7.63 -4.44
C SER A 145 10.14 7.78 -5.92
N PRO A 146 10.24 8.99 -6.48
CA PRO A 146 9.90 9.24 -7.87
C PRO A 146 10.96 8.66 -8.82
N VAL A 147 10.60 8.46 -10.07
CA VAL A 147 11.57 8.19 -11.15
C VAL A 147 12.43 9.44 -11.34
N THR A 148 13.74 9.25 -11.35
CA THR A 148 14.73 10.36 -11.54
C THR A 148 15.45 10.25 -12.88
N ALA A 149 15.55 9.07 -13.43
CA ALA A 149 16.17 8.83 -14.74
C ALA A 149 15.61 7.57 -15.40
N PHE A 150 15.80 7.45 -16.68
CA PHE A 150 15.51 6.22 -17.42
C PHE A 150 16.52 6.03 -18.56
N THR A 151 16.67 4.78 -19.00
CA THR A 151 17.45 4.39 -20.16
C THR A 151 16.68 3.35 -20.96
N GLY A 152 16.91 3.29 -22.28
CA GLY A 152 16.18 2.38 -23.17
C GLY A 152 14.73 2.81 -23.42
N GLY A 153 14.01 2.02 -24.22
CA GLY A 153 12.66 2.35 -24.65
C GLY A 153 12.62 3.57 -25.58
N SER A 154 11.41 3.95 -25.98
CA SER A 154 11.13 5.19 -26.69
C SER A 154 10.25 6.07 -25.81
N ALA A 155 10.78 7.20 -25.39
CA ALA A 155 10.03 8.15 -24.59
C ALA A 155 8.94 8.81 -25.42
N LYS A 156 7.75 8.91 -24.87
CA LYS A 156 6.60 9.63 -25.43
C LYS A 156 6.09 10.63 -24.42
N ASN A 157 5.76 11.81 -24.90
CA ASN A 157 5.25 12.90 -24.09
C ASN A 157 4.17 13.63 -24.89
N SER A 158 2.92 13.43 -24.53
CA SER A 158 1.79 14.06 -25.20
C SER A 158 1.59 15.54 -24.82
N LEU A 159 2.23 15.98 -23.74
CA LEU A 159 1.98 17.30 -23.13
C LEU A 159 3.20 18.23 -23.19
N ASN A 160 4.22 17.94 -23.98
CA ASN A 160 5.48 18.72 -24.05
C ASN A 160 6.18 18.94 -22.68
N LYS A 161 5.95 18.03 -21.74
CA LYS A 161 6.65 18.04 -20.46
C LYS A 161 7.94 17.24 -20.56
N ASP A 162 8.89 17.53 -19.67
CA ASP A 162 10.00 16.63 -19.46
C ASP A 162 9.47 15.21 -19.15
N ILE A 163 10.06 14.19 -19.79
CA ILE A 163 9.53 12.81 -19.70
C ILE A 163 9.59 12.27 -18.28
N VAL A 164 10.62 12.59 -17.51
CA VAL A 164 10.74 12.18 -16.10
C VAL A 164 9.61 12.80 -15.28
N THR A 165 9.31 14.08 -15.50
CA THR A 165 8.16 14.75 -14.89
C THR A 165 6.85 14.06 -15.29
N GLY A 166 6.70 13.69 -16.57
CA GLY A 166 5.53 12.96 -17.04
C GLY A 166 5.34 11.61 -16.38
N LEU A 167 6.42 10.84 -16.21
CA LEU A 167 6.38 9.51 -15.56
C LEU A 167 6.00 9.58 -14.06
N ASN A 168 6.19 10.72 -13.42
CA ASN A 168 5.87 10.92 -12.00
C ASN A 168 4.49 11.55 -11.76
N THR A 169 3.69 11.77 -12.80
CA THR A 169 2.34 12.27 -12.65
C THR A 169 1.32 11.13 -12.52
N SER A 170 0.16 11.42 -11.97
CA SER A 170 -0.98 10.50 -11.96
C SER A 170 -1.67 10.37 -13.32
N ASP A 171 -1.35 11.26 -14.26
CA ASP A 171 -1.88 11.24 -15.62
C ASP A 171 -0.94 10.43 -16.52
N SER A 172 -1.31 9.19 -16.82
CA SER A 172 -0.52 8.27 -17.65
C SER A 172 -0.33 8.75 -19.08
N GLU A 173 -1.14 9.68 -19.58
CA GLU A 173 -0.96 10.29 -20.90
C GLU A 173 0.01 11.47 -20.87
N ALA A 174 0.38 11.98 -19.70
CA ALA A 174 1.34 13.08 -19.57
C ALA A 174 2.76 12.68 -19.99
N GLY A 175 3.10 11.39 -19.82
CA GLY A 175 4.39 10.84 -20.28
C GLY A 175 4.46 9.36 -20.01
N TYR A 176 4.98 8.61 -20.98
CA TYR A 176 5.15 7.16 -20.87
C TYR A 176 6.35 6.68 -21.68
N LEU A 177 6.84 5.49 -21.34
CA LEU A 177 7.86 4.77 -22.11
C LEU A 177 7.18 3.75 -23.02
N MET A 178 7.50 3.80 -24.28
CA MET A 178 7.03 2.79 -25.24
C MET A 178 8.10 1.73 -25.45
N LEU A 179 7.74 0.48 -25.18
CA LEU A 179 8.54 -0.69 -25.48
C LEU A 179 8.01 -1.34 -26.75
N SER A 180 8.90 -1.65 -27.67
CA SER A 180 8.57 -2.35 -28.93
C SER A 180 9.50 -3.54 -29.10
N PRO A 181 9.24 -4.49 -30.03
CA PRO A 181 10.14 -5.60 -30.27
C PRO A 181 11.58 -5.19 -30.60
N SER A 182 11.77 -4.00 -31.18
CA SER A 182 13.09 -3.44 -31.51
C SER A 182 13.71 -2.64 -30.36
N LEU A 183 12.90 -2.16 -29.41
CA LEU A 183 13.29 -1.41 -28.21
C LEU A 183 12.71 -2.12 -26.98
N ASN A 184 13.12 -3.36 -26.81
CA ASN A 184 12.47 -4.34 -25.97
C ASN A 184 12.77 -4.20 -24.46
N ALA A 185 13.62 -3.28 -24.07
CA ALA A 185 13.96 -3.06 -22.67
C ALA A 185 14.10 -1.58 -22.35
N ALA A 186 13.69 -1.24 -21.13
CA ALA A 186 13.95 0.05 -20.50
C ALA A 186 14.31 -0.16 -19.06
N GLN A 187 15.04 0.78 -18.48
CA GLN A 187 15.34 0.83 -17.06
C GLN A 187 14.96 2.18 -16.50
N ALA A 188 14.14 2.18 -15.47
CA ALA A 188 13.84 3.37 -14.67
C ALA A 188 14.69 3.35 -13.40
N THR A 189 15.25 4.49 -13.03
CA THR A 189 15.97 4.70 -11.77
C THR A 189 15.12 5.59 -10.88
N PHE A 190 14.93 5.16 -9.64
CA PHE A 190 14.18 5.91 -8.65
C PHE A 190 15.11 6.77 -7.79
N GLY A 191 14.55 7.82 -7.19
CA GLY A 191 15.27 8.66 -6.24
C GLY A 191 15.80 7.84 -5.07
N ALA A 192 16.96 8.21 -4.58
CA ALA A 192 17.55 7.57 -3.42
C ALA A 192 16.71 7.81 -2.16
N VAL A 193 16.61 6.78 -1.33
CA VAL A 193 15.94 6.84 -0.02
C VAL A 193 17.00 6.64 1.05
N ASP A 194 17.23 7.66 1.87
CA ASP A 194 18.10 7.55 3.04
C ASP A 194 17.32 6.91 4.20
N ASN A 195 17.78 5.75 4.64
CA ASN A 195 17.26 5.01 5.79
C ASN A 195 18.31 4.81 6.91
N SER A 196 19.31 5.67 6.98
CA SER A 196 20.41 5.56 7.96
C SER A 196 19.89 5.50 9.39
N ASN A 197 18.80 6.19 9.69
CA ASN A 197 18.20 6.31 11.02
C ASN A 197 16.90 5.51 11.22
N SER A 198 16.51 4.70 10.24
CA SER A 198 15.27 3.91 10.29
C SER A 198 15.46 2.54 9.67
N ASP A 199 14.57 1.61 9.97
CA ASP A 199 14.49 0.32 9.31
C ASP A 199 13.45 0.38 8.19
N VAL A 200 13.79 -0.16 7.04
CA VAL A 200 12.83 -0.33 5.95
C VAL A 200 12.05 -1.61 6.20
N VAL A 201 10.76 -1.47 6.44
CA VAL A 201 9.85 -2.59 6.71
C VAL A 201 9.42 -3.27 5.41
N ALA A 202 9.10 -2.46 4.40
CA ALA A 202 8.70 -2.96 3.10
C ALA A 202 8.96 -1.89 2.02
N VAL A 203 9.14 -2.38 0.80
CA VAL A 203 9.17 -1.56 -0.42
C VAL A 203 8.08 -2.06 -1.33
N MET A 204 7.27 -1.16 -1.87
CA MET A 204 6.30 -1.46 -2.92
C MET A 204 6.71 -0.74 -4.20
N ALA A 205 6.89 -1.49 -5.26
CA ALA A 205 7.07 -0.98 -6.60
C ALA A 205 5.78 -1.16 -7.40
N SER A 206 5.37 -0.14 -8.13
CA SER A 206 4.19 -0.18 -8.98
C SER A 206 4.55 0.25 -10.39
N VAL A 207 3.95 -0.42 -11.36
CA VAL A 207 4.07 -0.09 -12.77
C VAL A 207 2.67 0.05 -13.36
N THR A 208 2.43 1.16 -14.05
CA THR A 208 1.21 1.38 -14.81
C THR A 208 1.53 1.20 -16.28
N TYR A 209 0.81 0.33 -16.96
CA TYR A 209 1.07 -0.02 -18.36
C TYR A 209 -0.22 -0.15 -19.17
N ARG A 210 -0.07 -0.07 -20.48
CA ARG A 210 -1.13 -0.29 -21.46
C ARG A 210 -0.57 -1.10 -22.62
N GLY A 211 -1.29 -2.11 -23.07
CA GLY A 211 -0.98 -2.83 -24.32
C GLY A 211 -1.31 -1.95 -25.51
N ALA A 212 -0.38 -1.81 -26.47
CA ALA A 212 -0.66 -1.13 -27.72
C ALA A 212 -0.72 -2.18 -28.84
N ASP A 213 -1.83 -2.20 -29.57
CA ASP A 213 -2.04 -2.78 -30.92
C ASP A 213 -1.50 -4.19 -31.25
N ALA A 214 -0.94 -4.92 -30.29
CA ALA A 214 -0.41 -6.25 -30.55
C ALA A 214 -0.85 -7.24 -29.44
N PRO A 215 -1.75 -8.17 -29.76
CA PRO A 215 -2.31 -9.13 -28.79
C PRO A 215 -1.26 -10.08 -28.19
N ASN A 216 -0.03 -10.04 -28.68
CA ASN A 216 1.05 -10.93 -28.29
C ASN A 216 2.12 -10.28 -27.41
N ASN A 217 1.98 -9.00 -27.04
CA ASN A 217 2.96 -8.31 -26.22
C ASN A 217 2.57 -8.40 -24.74
N ARG A 218 3.52 -8.74 -23.90
CA ARG A 218 3.38 -8.78 -22.44
C ARG A 218 4.40 -7.86 -21.82
N LEU A 219 4.02 -7.19 -20.76
CA LEU A 219 4.98 -6.54 -19.88
C LEU A 219 5.64 -7.60 -19.00
N ALA A 220 6.96 -7.68 -19.05
CA ALA A 220 7.74 -8.33 -18.02
C ALA A 220 8.57 -7.28 -17.29
N TRP A 221 8.69 -7.38 -15.99
CA TRP A 221 9.42 -6.41 -15.21
C TRP A 221 10.05 -7.03 -13.98
N LYS A 222 11.08 -6.39 -13.45
CA LYS A 222 11.72 -6.76 -12.19
C LYS A 222 12.31 -5.55 -11.51
N VAL A 223 12.38 -5.62 -10.20
CA VAL A 223 12.96 -4.57 -9.35
C VAL A 223 14.33 -5.02 -8.86
N LYS A 224 15.26 -4.07 -8.81
CA LYS A 224 16.62 -4.26 -8.27
C LYS A 224 16.95 -3.23 -7.22
N ASN A 225 17.80 -3.59 -6.29
CA ASN A 225 18.50 -2.70 -5.39
C ASN A 225 20.00 -3.09 -5.39
N GLY A 226 20.83 -2.31 -6.06
CA GLY A 226 22.23 -2.68 -6.30
C GLY A 226 22.35 -4.02 -7.03
N SER A 227 23.07 -4.95 -6.43
CA SER A 227 23.25 -6.33 -6.94
C SER A 227 22.05 -7.24 -6.68
N HIS A 228 21.13 -6.87 -5.82
CA HIS A 228 19.96 -7.66 -5.49
C HIS A 228 18.86 -7.46 -6.56
N ALA A 229 18.44 -8.55 -7.18
CA ALA A 229 17.42 -8.52 -8.23
C ALA A 229 16.25 -9.43 -7.88
N GLY A 230 15.04 -8.90 -7.94
CA GLY A 230 13.82 -9.67 -7.81
C GLY A 230 13.59 -10.61 -9.00
N ALA A 231 12.68 -11.55 -8.83
CA ALA A 231 12.21 -12.37 -9.93
C ALA A 231 11.59 -11.48 -11.01
N THR A 232 11.73 -11.91 -12.26
CA THR A 232 10.99 -11.27 -13.37
C THR A 232 9.52 -11.67 -13.24
N ILE A 233 8.65 -10.68 -13.23
CA ILE A 233 7.21 -10.86 -13.25
C ILE A 233 6.75 -10.63 -14.68
N THR A 234 5.98 -11.56 -15.20
CA THR A 234 5.33 -11.41 -16.51
C THR A 234 3.85 -11.20 -16.26
N GLU A 235 3.35 -10.07 -16.70
CA GLU A 235 1.93 -9.76 -16.59
C GLU A 235 1.15 -10.54 -17.65
N ASN A 236 0.33 -11.47 -17.19
CA ASN A 236 -0.52 -12.27 -18.04
C ASN A 236 -1.67 -11.43 -18.58
N GLY A 237 -1.42 -10.88 -19.76
CA GLY A 237 -2.45 -10.54 -20.69
C GLY A 237 -3.52 -9.56 -20.27
N VAL A 238 -3.27 -8.28 -20.39
CA VAL A 238 -4.35 -7.38 -20.79
C VAL A 238 -4.57 -7.58 -22.29
N GLN A 239 -5.28 -8.64 -22.62
CA GLN A 239 -5.55 -8.99 -24.04
C GLN A 239 -6.77 -8.30 -24.62
N SER A 240 -7.62 -7.70 -23.79
CA SER A 240 -8.95 -7.30 -24.26
C SER A 240 -9.17 -5.81 -24.37
N ASP A 241 -8.29 -4.99 -23.77
CA ASP A 241 -8.47 -3.55 -23.79
C ASP A 241 -7.15 -2.82 -24.04
N THR A 242 -6.85 -2.60 -25.31
CA THR A 242 -5.67 -1.84 -25.76
C THR A 242 -5.69 -0.37 -25.33
N ASN A 243 -6.81 0.12 -24.79
CA ASN A 243 -7.02 1.52 -24.46
C ASN A 243 -6.97 1.82 -22.97
N SER A 244 -7.01 0.82 -22.10
CA SER A 244 -7.04 1.04 -20.66
C SER A 244 -5.66 0.87 -20.02
N TRP A 245 -5.32 1.80 -19.13
CA TRP A 245 -4.15 1.72 -18.28
C TRP A 245 -4.42 0.79 -17.10
N THR A 246 -3.49 -0.10 -16.84
CA THR A 246 -3.54 -1.05 -15.71
C THR A 246 -2.33 -0.85 -14.82
N THR A 247 -2.55 -0.81 -13.51
CA THR A 247 -1.48 -0.73 -12.52
C THR A 247 -1.29 -2.08 -11.84
N VAL A 248 -0.07 -2.54 -11.81
CA VAL A 248 0.37 -3.73 -11.10
C VAL A 248 1.44 -3.35 -10.09
N SER A 249 1.50 -4.08 -8.99
CA SER A 249 2.41 -3.76 -7.88
C SER A 249 3.06 -5.02 -7.34
N GLN A 250 4.28 -4.88 -6.86
CA GLN A 250 5.02 -5.91 -6.13
C GLN A 250 5.55 -5.35 -4.83
N SER A 251 5.38 -6.10 -3.74
CA SER A 251 5.91 -5.74 -2.43
C SER A 251 7.10 -6.62 -2.06
N PHE A 252 8.07 -6.02 -1.42
CA PHE A 252 9.30 -6.65 -0.93
C PHE A 252 9.44 -6.35 0.55
N MET A 253 9.50 -7.38 1.38
CA MET A 253 9.79 -7.26 2.83
C MET A 253 11.30 -7.40 3.11
N THR A 254 12.06 -7.83 2.12
CA THR A 254 13.51 -8.01 2.12
C THR A 254 14.07 -7.53 0.80
N GLN A 255 15.39 -7.52 0.66
CA GLN A 255 16.04 -7.20 -0.62
C GLN A 255 15.43 -8.01 -1.76
N PRO A 256 15.22 -7.39 -2.94
CA PRO A 256 14.70 -8.09 -4.10
C PRO A 256 15.49 -9.37 -4.40
N GLY A 257 14.78 -10.48 -4.59
CA GLY A 257 15.39 -11.77 -4.94
C GLY A 257 16.05 -12.54 -3.82
N GLY A 258 15.87 -12.14 -2.55
CA GLY A 258 16.46 -12.83 -1.41
C GLY A 258 15.69 -12.65 -0.11
N ASN A 259 16.27 -13.19 0.96
CA ASN A 259 15.75 -13.07 2.33
C ASN A 259 16.60 -12.10 3.18
N THR A 260 17.48 -11.34 2.56
CA THR A 260 18.33 -10.38 3.25
C THR A 260 17.54 -9.12 3.58
N PRO A 261 17.52 -8.64 4.83
CA PRO A 261 16.91 -7.36 5.17
C PRO A 261 17.50 -6.19 4.37
N PHE A 262 16.77 -5.12 4.25
CA PHE A 262 17.31 -3.88 3.66
C PHE A 262 18.44 -3.35 4.53
N ALA A 263 19.57 -3.03 3.90
CA ALA A 263 20.69 -2.45 4.61
C ALA A 263 20.38 -1.02 5.05
N LYS A 264 20.97 -0.60 6.17
CA LYS A 264 20.99 0.81 6.57
C LYS A 264 21.81 1.63 5.58
N GLY A 265 21.40 2.85 5.34
CA GLY A 265 22.05 3.78 4.44
C GLY A 265 21.20 4.20 3.27
N GLU A 266 21.82 4.59 2.18
CA GLU A 266 21.11 5.00 0.98
C GLU A 266 20.69 3.79 0.16
N LEU A 267 19.39 3.71 -0.16
CA LEU A 267 18.82 2.70 -1.04
C LEU A 267 18.45 3.35 -2.38
N THR A 268 18.93 2.76 -3.46
CA THR A 268 18.59 3.18 -4.83
C THR A 268 18.00 2.02 -5.59
N PHE A 269 16.73 2.13 -5.91
CA PHE A 269 16.01 1.12 -6.65
C PHE A 269 16.04 1.41 -8.15
N THR A 270 16.02 0.35 -8.94
CA THR A 270 15.79 0.41 -10.39
C THR A 270 14.72 -0.60 -10.77
N ALA A 271 13.92 -0.26 -11.77
CA ALA A 271 12.99 -1.20 -12.40
C ALA A 271 13.43 -1.45 -13.83
N GLU A 272 13.65 -2.72 -14.18
CA GLU A 272 13.85 -3.13 -15.56
C GLU A 272 12.51 -3.59 -16.12
N LEU A 273 12.16 -3.05 -17.30
CA LEU A 273 10.92 -3.32 -18.02
C LEU A 273 11.25 -3.93 -19.37
N PHE A 274 10.53 -4.95 -19.74
CA PHE A 274 10.76 -5.70 -20.97
C PHE A 274 9.46 -5.86 -21.76
N ASN A 275 9.55 -5.78 -23.07
CA ASN A 275 8.51 -6.27 -23.95
C ASN A 275 8.79 -7.75 -24.24
N GLN A 276 8.00 -8.64 -23.69
CA GLN A 276 8.13 -10.07 -23.91
C GLN A 276 7.08 -10.52 -24.93
N ALA A 277 7.52 -11.03 -26.05
CA ALA A 277 6.61 -11.65 -27.01
C ALA A 277 5.97 -12.92 -26.43
N ARG A 278 4.69 -13.10 -26.68
CA ARG A 278 3.97 -14.33 -26.30
C ARG A 278 4.49 -15.49 -27.16
N SER A 279 4.78 -16.61 -26.54
CA SER A 279 5.06 -17.86 -27.28
C SER A 279 3.80 -18.31 -28.02
N ALA A 280 3.95 -18.75 -29.25
CA ALA A 280 2.83 -19.21 -30.10
C ALA A 280 2.15 -20.51 -29.60
N THR A 281 2.61 -21.06 -28.50
CA THR A 281 2.17 -22.34 -27.89
C THR A 281 1.39 -22.21 -26.61
N GLU A 282 1.02 -20.99 -26.18
CA GLU A 282 0.18 -20.77 -25.00
C GLU A 282 -1.23 -20.28 -25.34
#